data_46e9efbe4e582f27711616924196b574
#
_entry.id   46e9efbe4e582f27711616924196b574
#
_cell.length_a   1.000
_cell.length_b   1.000
_cell.length_c   1.000
_cell.angle_alpha   90.00
_cell.angle_beta   90.00
_cell.angle_gamma   90.00
#
_symmetry.space_group_name_H-M   'P 1'
#
loop_
_entity.id
_entity.type
_entity.pdbx_description
1 polymer ?
#
loop_
_entity_poly.entity_id
_entity_poly.type
_entity_poly.pdbx_seq_one_letter_code
_entity_poly.pdbx_strand_id
1 'polypeptide(L)'
;MKILQHYKFRLLPNQEQEILLNQAIGSARFVWNQILAKSFEMFAKDEYIRYESIEKKLVPLKKTPEFSFLGQTYSACLQQKIRDLAQAWGKFYNKKEQARLKQNKRKPRKPNFFKLADGGEIELRPLMPRFKKKLDGEQSFRLPFADCEVIGDRVSLPKKTGWIRFKKSQEIVGKITSITIKKICGLWYVSFCTNREIEQPIHPSKSTIGVDLGIKQLITISTGQVFDPINSFKANQVKLARLQRKLRKKTEFSQNWKKLNLRINKLHHHIANIRHDYLHKVTTTLSKNHAMIVVEDLKVANMSKSAKGSIEEKGKNVKAKSGLNKSILDQGWSMLVNMLEYKQQWRGGLLVKIDPRYTSQTCSSCGHVAKENRPTQAKFECVSCGFSENADINASRNILAVGHTVLSVEGRCGKDRPVKQKASEIREEVT
;
A
#
# COMPACT_ATOMS: atom_id res chain seq x y z
N MET A 1 -20.13 -2.39 14.58
CA MET A 1 -18.95 -1.85 13.87
C MET A 1 -19.17 -1.92 12.36
N LYS A 2 -18.90 -0.81 11.62
CA LYS A 2 -18.98 -0.81 10.15
C LYS A 2 -17.67 -1.29 9.55
N ILE A 3 -17.74 -2.32 8.68
CA ILE A 3 -16.60 -2.86 7.94
C ILE A 3 -16.74 -2.54 6.46
N LEU A 4 -15.73 -1.90 5.89
CA LEU A 4 -15.56 -1.76 4.46
C LEU A 4 -14.61 -2.84 3.95
N GLN A 5 -15.11 -3.73 3.08
CA GLN A 5 -14.33 -4.83 2.53
C GLN A 5 -14.32 -4.78 1.01
N HIS A 6 -13.17 -5.11 0.41
CA HIS A 6 -13.03 -5.20 -1.04
C HIS A 6 -12.81 -6.64 -1.49
N TYR A 7 -13.67 -7.10 -2.40
CA TYR A 7 -13.57 -8.41 -3.05
C TYR A 7 -13.10 -8.22 -4.48
N LYS A 8 -11.91 -8.72 -4.80
CA LYS A 8 -11.29 -8.59 -6.13
C LYS A 8 -11.29 -9.91 -6.87
N PHE A 9 -11.90 -9.92 -8.06
CA PHE A 9 -12.00 -11.09 -8.92
C PHE A 9 -11.43 -10.82 -10.31
N ARG A 10 -11.05 -11.89 -11.00
CA ARG A 10 -10.70 -11.85 -12.41
C ARG A 10 -11.95 -11.67 -13.24
N LEU A 11 -12.02 -10.61 -14.06
CA LEU A 11 -13.12 -10.35 -14.99
C LEU A 11 -12.77 -10.94 -16.36
N LEU A 12 -13.75 -11.51 -17.05
CA LEU A 12 -13.62 -12.25 -18.30
C LEU A 12 -14.50 -11.62 -19.38
N PRO A 13 -14.17 -10.40 -19.87
CA PRO A 13 -14.94 -9.78 -20.93
C PRO A 13 -14.66 -10.47 -22.29
N ASN A 14 -15.66 -10.46 -23.17
CA ASN A 14 -15.47 -10.79 -24.58
C ASN A 14 -14.80 -9.61 -25.33
N GLN A 15 -14.55 -9.76 -26.61
CA GLN A 15 -13.81 -8.77 -27.41
C GLN A 15 -14.57 -7.42 -27.52
N GLU A 16 -15.88 -7.44 -27.72
CA GLU A 16 -16.73 -6.22 -27.78
C GLU A 16 -16.75 -5.50 -26.42
N GLN A 17 -16.92 -6.24 -25.35
CA GLN A 17 -16.89 -5.72 -23.99
C GLN A 17 -15.50 -5.12 -23.65
N GLU A 18 -14.41 -5.76 -24.11
CA GLU A 18 -13.07 -5.20 -23.92
C GLU A 18 -12.92 -3.83 -24.61
N ILE A 19 -13.49 -3.66 -25.78
CA ILE A 19 -13.49 -2.37 -26.50
C ILE A 19 -14.20 -1.31 -25.65
N LEU A 20 -15.40 -1.58 -25.17
CA LEU A 20 -16.19 -0.66 -24.35
C LEU A 20 -15.49 -0.32 -23.02
N LEU A 21 -14.92 -1.32 -22.36
CA LEU A 21 -14.15 -1.12 -21.13
C LEU A 21 -12.88 -0.27 -21.36
N ASN A 22 -12.18 -0.48 -22.49
CA ASN A 22 -11.02 0.33 -22.86
C ASN A 22 -11.44 1.78 -23.17
N GLN A 23 -12.57 1.99 -23.83
CA GLN A 23 -13.15 3.33 -24.07
C GLN A 23 -13.47 4.03 -22.75
N ALA A 24 -14.13 3.34 -21.80
CA ALA A 24 -14.44 3.89 -20.48
C ALA A 24 -13.17 4.30 -19.71
N ILE A 25 -12.12 3.48 -19.73
CA ILE A 25 -10.82 3.82 -19.13
C ILE A 25 -10.18 5.03 -19.85
N GLY A 26 -10.28 5.07 -21.18
CA GLY A 26 -9.75 6.16 -22.00
C GLY A 26 -10.43 7.49 -21.67
N SER A 27 -11.75 7.51 -21.65
CA SER A 27 -12.57 8.68 -21.30
C SER A 27 -12.33 9.14 -19.87
N ALA A 28 -12.25 8.21 -18.91
CA ALA A 28 -11.97 8.53 -17.52
C ALA A 28 -10.58 9.18 -17.34
N ARG A 29 -9.56 8.71 -18.08
CA ARG A 29 -8.23 9.31 -18.09
C ARG A 29 -8.23 10.67 -18.77
N PHE A 30 -8.93 10.81 -19.89
CA PHE A 30 -9.07 12.06 -20.62
C PHE A 30 -9.71 13.14 -19.73
N VAL A 31 -10.85 12.85 -19.10
CA VAL A 31 -11.53 13.78 -18.17
C VAL A 31 -10.61 14.15 -17.01
N TRP A 32 -9.92 13.18 -16.39
CA TRP A 32 -8.93 13.49 -15.36
C TRP A 32 -7.89 14.50 -15.84
N ASN A 33 -7.31 14.29 -17.01
CA ASN A 33 -6.24 15.14 -17.52
C ASN A 33 -6.75 16.53 -17.91
N GLN A 34 -7.91 16.64 -18.58
CA GLN A 34 -8.51 17.91 -18.95
C GLN A 34 -8.91 18.77 -17.75
N ILE A 35 -9.57 18.14 -16.77
CA ILE A 35 -9.97 18.86 -15.55
C ILE A 35 -8.74 19.19 -14.68
N LEU A 36 -7.70 18.35 -14.67
CA LEU A 36 -6.46 18.66 -14.00
C LEU A 36 -5.76 19.89 -14.63
N ALA A 37 -5.68 19.98 -15.96
CA ALA A 37 -5.12 21.15 -16.62
C ALA A 37 -5.88 22.44 -16.20
N LYS A 38 -7.22 22.42 -16.29
CA LYS A 38 -8.06 23.53 -15.83
C LYS A 38 -7.89 23.84 -14.34
N SER A 39 -7.67 22.83 -13.50
CA SER A 39 -7.42 23.05 -12.08
C SER A 39 -6.06 23.68 -11.80
N PHE A 40 -5.07 23.49 -12.66
CA PHE A 40 -3.80 24.23 -12.58
C PHE A 40 -3.98 25.70 -12.95
N GLU A 41 -4.80 26.01 -13.95
CA GLU A 41 -5.15 27.40 -14.30
C GLU A 41 -5.83 28.12 -13.12
N MET A 42 -6.76 27.44 -12.43
CA MET A 42 -7.40 27.95 -11.23
C MET A 42 -6.39 28.14 -10.10
N PHE A 43 -5.50 27.17 -9.89
CA PHE A 43 -4.47 27.24 -8.86
C PHE A 43 -3.48 28.40 -9.09
N ALA A 44 -3.17 28.72 -10.35
CA ALA A 44 -2.33 29.87 -10.70
C ALA A 44 -2.97 31.22 -10.33
N LYS A 45 -4.29 31.26 -10.26
CA LYS A 45 -5.10 32.42 -9.84
C LYS A 45 -5.40 32.41 -8.33
N ASP A 46 -4.67 31.59 -7.54
CA ASP A 46 -4.89 31.39 -6.11
C ASP A 46 -6.29 30.88 -5.73
N GLU A 47 -7.05 30.30 -6.70
CA GLU A 47 -8.33 29.69 -6.40
C GLU A 47 -8.16 28.37 -5.66
N TYR A 48 -8.93 28.18 -4.59
CA TYR A 48 -8.94 26.91 -3.85
C TYR A 48 -9.75 25.84 -4.59
N ILE A 49 -9.13 24.71 -4.92
CA ILE A 49 -9.75 23.67 -5.75
C ILE A 49 -10.51 22.68 -4.88
N ARG A 50 -11.85 22.71 -5.01
CA ARG A 50 -12.81 21.81 -4.39
C ARG A 50 -13.56 21.02 -5.45
N TYR A 51 -14.33 20.03 -5.00
CA TYR A 51 -15.16 19.23 -5.90
C TYR A 51 -16.12 20.11 -6.71
N GLU A 52 -16.84 21.01 -6.05
CA GLU A 52 -17.86 21.89 -6.65
C GLU A 52 -17.27 22.82 -7.72
N SER A 53 -16.01 23.27 -7.53
CA SER A 53 -15.34 24.16 -8.49
C SER A 53 -14.94 23.45 -9.78
N ILE A 54 -14.53 22.18 -9.70
CA ILE A 54 -14.07 21.41 -10.86
C ILE A 54 -15.17 20.56 -11.50
N GLU A 55 -16.23 20.19 -10.78
CA GLU A 55 -17.36 19.43 -11.33
C GLU A 55 -18.09 20.23 -12.43
N LYS A 56 -18.31 21.52 -12.20
CA LYS A 56 -18.95 22.42 -13.17
C LYS A 56 -18.23 22.43 -14.53
N LYS A 57 -16.97 22.07 -14.59
CA LYS A 57 -16.19 22.01 -15.84
C LYS A 57 -16.50 20.76 -16.69
N LEU A 58 -17.17 19.73 -16.13
CA LEU A 58 -17.50 18.50 -16.88
C LEU A 58 -18.55 18.70 -17.94
N VAL A 59 -19.61 19.47 -17.64
CA VAL A 59 -20.74 19.68 -18.58
C VAL A 59 -20.28 20.40 -19.85
N PRO A 60 -19.58 21.55 -19.76
CA PRO A 60 -19.01 22.20 -20.94
C PRO A 60 -18.08 21.28 -21.75
N LEU A 61 -17.22 20.47 -21.02
CA LEU A 61 -16.32 19.53 -21.67
C LEU A 61 -17.08 18.50 -22.52
N LYS A 62 -18.22 18.00 -22.05
CA LYS A 62 -19.06 17.05 -22.79
C LYS A 62 -19.78 17.66 -23.97
N LYS A 63 -20.09 18.97 -23.93
CA LYS A 63 -20.77 19.69 -25.00
C LYS A 63 -19.83 20.10 -26.13
N THR A 64 -18.51 20.03 -25.92
CA THR A 64 -17.52 20.31 -26.96
C THR A 64 -17.63 19.26 -28.06
N PRO A 65 -17.87 19.64 -29.35
CA PRO A 65 -18.08 18.69 -30.45
C PRO A 65 -16.99 17.65 -30.59
N GLU A 66 -15.72 18.03 -30.43
CA GLU A 66 -14.54 17.19 -30.50
C GLU A 66 -14.52 16.09 -29.41
N PHE A 67 -15.27 16.27 -28.31
CA PHE A 67 -15.33 15.37 -27.17
C PHE A 67 -16.63 14.60 -27.03
N SER A 68 -17.42 14.55 -28.12
CA SER A 68 -18.71 13.85 -28.18
C SER A 68 -18.64 12.39 -27.74
N PHE A 69 -17.49 11.73 -27.91
CA PHE A 69 -17.22 10.37 -27.42
C PHE A 69 -17.41 10.20 -25.92
N LEU A 70 -17.32 11.28 -25.12
CA LEU A 70 -17.59 11.23 -23.67
C LEU A 70 -19.05 10.91 -23.37
N GLY A 71 -19.98 11.21 -24.28
CA GLY A 71 -21.40 10.83 -24.20
C GLY A 71 -21.62 9.31 -24.25
N GLN A 72 -20.72 8.57 -24.88
CA GLN A 72 -20.77 7.11 -24.96
C GLN A 72 -20.30 6.43 -23.66
N THR A 73 -19.58 7.15 -22.81
CA THR A 73 -19.05 6.62 -21.53
C THR A 73 -20.09 6.81 -20.42
N TYR A 74 -19.99 5.99 -19.38
CA TYR A 74 -20.81 6.09 -18.16
C TYR A 74 -20.59 7.45 -17.47
N SER A 75 -21.63 8.26 -17.34
CA SER A 75 -21.53 9.58 -16.70
C SER A 75 -21.03 9.47 -15.26
N ALA A 76 -21.54 8.50 -14.51
CA ALA A 76 -21.11 8.25 -13.13
C ALA A 76 -19.60 7.93 -13.02
N CYS A 77 -19.01 7.24 -14.02
CA CYS A 77 -17.57 6.99 -14.10
C CYS A 77 -16.78 8.31 -14.22
N LEU A 78 -17.23 9.23 -15.06
CA LEU A 78 -16.57 10.52 -15.28
C LEU A 78 -16.68 11.43 -14.06
N GLN A 79 -17.86 11.51 -13.43
CA GLN A 79 -18.09 12.23 -12.17
C GLN A 79 -17.20 11.66 -11.05
N GLN A 80 -17.09 10.34 -10.96
CA GLN A 80 -16.23 9.71 -9.96
C GLN A 80 -14.75 10.07 -10.15
N LYS A 81 -14.29 10.25 -11.40
CA LYS A 81 -12.93 10.73 -11.67
C LYS A 81 -12.68 12.15 -11.20
N ILE A 82 -13.69 12.99 -11.25
CA ILE A 82 -13.59 14.35 -10.71
C ILE A 82 -13.54 14.32 -9.18
N ARG A 83 -14.35 13.46 -8.53
CA ARG A 83 -14.24 13.24 -7.07
C ARG A 83 -12.86 12.73 -6.66
N ASP A 84 -12.31 11.78 -7.41
CA ASP A 84 -10.95 11.27 -7.17
C ASP A 84 -9.90 12.41 -7.33
N LEU A 85 -10.07 13.31 -8.28
CA LEU A 85 -9.21 14.46 -8.50
C LEU A 85 -9.32 15.49 -7.36
N ALA A 86 -10.54 15.79 -6.92
CA ALA A 86 -10.78 16.67 -5.78
C ALA A 86 -10.14 16.11 -4.50
N GLN A 87 -10.25 14.80 -4.26
CA GLN A 87 -9.56 14.15 -3.14
C GLN A 87 -8.03 14.25 -3.25
N ALA A 88 -7.48 14.18 -4.47
CA ALA A 88 -6.04 14.34 -4.68
C ALA A 88 -5.57 15.77 -4.36
N TRP A 89 -6.35 16.79 -4.73
CA TRP A 89 -6.11 18.18 -4.32
C TRP A 89 -6.26 18.36 -2.80
N GLY A 90 -7.27 17.76 -2.17
CA GLY A 90 -7.44 17.76 -0.72
C GLY A 90 -6.22 17.21 0.02
N LYS A 91 -5.58 16.15 -0.50
CA LYS A 91 -4.31 15.64 0.05
C LYS A 91 -3.16 16.64 -0.11
N PHE A 92 -3.11 17.37 -1.23
CA PHE A 92 -2.12 18.42 -1.43
C PHE A 92 -2.28 19.57 -0.42
N TYR A 93 -3.51 19.98 -0.12
CA TYR A 93 -3.78 21.06 0.86
C TYR A 93 -3.64 20.60 2.31
N ASN A 94 -3.57 19.30 2.59
CA ASN A 94 -3.49 18.78 3.95
C ASN A 94 -2.12 19.10 4.60
N LYS A 95 -2.12 20.02 5.57
CA LYS A 95 -0.91 20.46 6.29
C LYS A 95 -0.13 19.32 6.94
N LYS A 96 -0.83 18.28 7.47
CA LYS A 96 -0.19 17.10 8.08
C LYS A 96 0.59 16.28 7.04
N GLU A 97 0.01 16.04 5.86
CA GLU A 97 0.69 15.35 4.77
C GLU A 97 1.88 16.14 4.23
N GLN A 98 1.76 17.47 4.13
CA GLN A 98 2.83 18.37 3.76
C GLN A 98 3.99 18.33 4.78
N ALA A 99 3.68 18.38 6.08
CA ALA A 99 4.67 18.30 7.15
C ALA A 99 5.40 16.94 7.14
N ARG A 100 4.67 15.85 6.93
CA ARG A 100 5.23 14.48 6.78
C ARG A 100 6.23 14.37 5.62
N LEU A 101 5.98 15.07 4.51
CA LEU A 101 6.92 15.12 3.40
C LEU A 101 8.16 15.93 3.69
N LYS A 102 8.03 17.07 4.40
CA LYS A 102 9.17 17.90 4.83
C LYS A 102 10.11 17.13 5.75
N GLN A 103 9.59 16.32 6.68
CA GLN A 103 10.38 15.45 7.56
C GLN A 103 11.14 14.35 6.79
N ASN A 104 10.60 13.86 5.69
CA ASN A 104 11.26 12.91 4.80
C ASN A 104 12.21 13.66 3.85
N LYS A 105 13.33 14.22 4.34
CA LYS A 105 14.39 14.94 3.58
C LYS A 105 14.76 14.20 2.28
N ARG A 106 13.87 14.19 1.29
CA ARG A 106 14.21 13.75 -0.06
C ARG A 106 14.93 14.88 -0.76
N LYS A 107 16.03 14.57 -1.45
CA LYS A 107 16.72 15.53 -2.32
C LYS A 107 15.69 16.21 -3.22
N PRO A 108 15.74 17.55 -3.38
CA PRO A 108 14.86 18.22 -4.33
C PRO A 108 15.06 17.58 -5.71
N ARG A 109 13.97 17.17 -6.33
CA ARG A 109 14.00 16.80 -7.76
C ARG A 109 14.18 18.08 -8.54
N LYS A 110 14.77 18.01 -9.73
CA LYS A 110 14.73 19.12 -10.68
C LYS A 110 13.30 19.65 -10.73
N PRO A 111 13.08 20.96 -10.62
CA PRO A 111 11.76 21.55 -10.72
C PRO A 111 11.12 21.11 -12.03
N ASN A 112 9.86 20.76 -11.99
CA ASN A 112 9.08 20.36 -13.15
C ASN A 112 7.93 21.35 -13.29
N PHE A 113 7.82 21.98 -14.45
CA PHE A 113 6.84 23.03 -14.70
C PHE A 113 5.73 22.52 -15.61
N PHE A 114 4.52 23.02 -15.42
CA PHE A 114 3.41 22.86 -16.31
C PHE A 114 3.11 24.21 -17.00
N LYS A 115 3.06 24.21 -18.33
CA LYS A 115 2.70 25.40 -19.12
C LYS A 115 1.20 25.61 -19.12
N LEU A 116 0.78 26.79 -18.75
CA LEU A 116 -0.62 27.22 -18.79
C LEU A 116 -1.04 27.65 -20.21
N ALA A 117 -2.34 27.74 -20.45
CA ALA A 117 -2.88 28.16 -21.74
C ALA A 117 -2.55 29.64 -22.08
N ASP A 118 -2.35 30.47 -21.07
CA ASP A 118 -1.93 31.89 -21.18
C ASP A 118 -0.45 32.09 -21.38
N GLY A 119 0.35 30.99 -21.45
CA GLY A 119 1.81 31.03 -21.58
C GLY A 119 2.55 31.06 -20.25
N GLY A 120 1.87 31.21 -19.12
CA GLY A 120 2.45 31.12 -17.79
C GLY A 120 2.92 29.71 -17.44
N GLU A 121 3.71 29.58 -16.38
CA GLU A 121 4.21 28.30 -15.90
C GLU A 121 3.95 28.12 -14.42
N ILE A 122 3.54 26.89 -14.03
CA ILE A 122 3.38 26.49 -12.61
C ILE A 122 4.40 25.42 -12.26
N GLU A 123 5.13 25.63 -11.15
CA GLU A 123 5.97 24.59 -10.57
C GLU A 123 5.11 23.48 -9.97
N LEU A 124 5.31 22.25 -10.46
CA LEU A 124 4.62 21.06 -9.94
C LEU A 124 5.24 20.60 -8.62
N ARG A 125 4.61 20.98 -7.51
CA ARG A 125 5.01 20.66 -6.14
C ARG A 125 4.75 19.19 -5.77
N PRO A 126 5.45 18.64 -4.77
CA PRO A 126 5.11 17.33 -4.22
C PRO A 126 3.66 17.26 -3.75
N LEU A 127 3.02 16.08 -3.90
CA LEU A 127 1.59 15.82 -3.63
C LEU A 127 0.59 16.45 -4.60
N MET A 128 0.96 17.38 -5.47
CA MET A 128 0.06 17.82 -6.52
C MET A 128 -0.41 16.63 -7.37
N PRO A 129 -1.66 16.63 -7.81
CA PRO A 129 -2.15 15.62 -8.75
C PRO A 129 -1.32 15.61 -10.03
N ARG A 130 -1.21 14.45 -10.68
CA ARG A 130 -0.40 14.27 -11.88
C ARG A 130 -1.24 13.80 -13.06
N PHE A 131 -0.82 14.15 -14.27
CA PHE A 131 -1.40 13.61 -15.50
C PHE A 131 -1.24 12.10 -15.55
N LYS A 132 -2.30 11.42 -16.01
CA LYS A 132 -2.32 9.97 -16.20
C LYS A 132 -1.91 9.62 -17.62
N LYS A 133 -0.97 8.69 -17.76
CA LYS A 133 -0.46 8.23 -19.05
C LYS A 133 -1.19 6.96 -19.52
N LYS A 134 -1.28 6.78 -20.85
CA LYS A 134 -1.87 5.57 -21.46
C LYS A 134 -1.11 4.29 -21.12
N LEU A 135 0.20 4.41 -20.88
CA LEU A 135 1.09 3.29 -20.57
C LEU A 135 1.27 3.03 -19.07
N ASP A 136 0.51 3.72 -18.21
CA ASP A 136 0.52 3.41 -16.79
C ASP A 136 0.06 1.96 -16.58
N GLY A 137 0.80 1.23 -15.76
CA GLY A 137 0.63 -0.22 -15.63
C GLY A 137 -0.72 -0.65 -15.04
N GLU A 138 -1.38 0.23 -14.30
CA GLU A 138 -2.72 0.06 -13.74
C GLU A 138 -3.65 1.16 -14.23
N GLN A 139 -4.75 0.76 -14.87
CA GLN A 139 -5.79 1.66 -15.33
C GLN A 139 -7.13 1.22 -14.76
N SER A 140 -7.93 2.17 -14.27
CA SER A 140 -9.19 1.83 -13.61
C SER A 140 -10.24 2.93 -13.75
N PHE A 141 -11.50 2.53 -13.64
CA PHE A 141 -12.63 3.41 -13.39
C PHE A 141 -13.54 2.80 -12.32
N ARG A 142 -14.31 3.63 -11.64
CA ARG A 142 -15.24 3.24 -10.59
C ARG A 142 -16.66 3.66 -10.93
N LEU A 143 -17.62 2.82 -10.60
CA LEU A 143 -19.05 3.04 -10.73
C LEU A 143 -19.72 2.91 -9.35
N PRO A 144 -20.73 3.72 -9.01
CA PRO A 144 -21.64 3.40 -7.92
C PRO A 144 -22.36 2.09 -8.24
N PHE A 145 -22.78 1.35 -7.22
CA PHE A 145 -23.45 0.06 -7.45
C PHE A 145 -24.89 0.23 -7.96
N ALA A 146 -25.53 1.36 -7.70
CA ALA A 146 -26.90 1.62 -8.17
C ALA A 146 -27.11 1.40 -9.69
N ASP A 147 -26.05 1.57 -10.49
CA ASP A 147 -26.07 1.38 -11.94
C ASP A 147 -25.63 -0.03 -12.38
N CYS A 148 -25.45 -0.97 -11.43
CA CYS A 148 -24.87 -2.29 -11.68
C CYS A 148 -25.65 -3.36 -10.93
N GLU A 149 -25.57 -4.59 -11.43
CA GLU A 149 -26.17 -5.75 -10.80
C GLU A 149 -25.17 -6.91 -10.74
N VAL A 150 -25.30 -7.80 -9.75
CA VAL A 150 -24.46 -8.99 -9.59
C VAL A 150 -25.35 -10.20 -9.36
N ILE A 151 -25.29 -11.18 -10.27
CA ILE A 151 -26.00 -12.46 -10.17
C ILE A 151 -24.97 -13.57 -10.32
N GLY A 152 -24.82 -14.41 -9.29
CA GLY A 152 -23.89 -15.53 -9.30
C GLY A 152 -22.43 -15.11 -9.55
N ASP A 153 -21.89 -15.51 -10.70
CA ASP A 153 -20.54 -15.19 -11.19
C ASP A 153 -20.50 -14.11 -12.29
N ARG A 154 -21.61 -13.35 -12.45
CA ARG A 154 -21.75 -12.32 -13.48
C ARG A 154 -22.04 -10.97 -12.86
N VAL A 155 -21.50 -9.92 -13.48
CA VAL A 155 -21.78 -8.53 -13.16
C VAL A 155 -22.32 -7.83 -14.38
N SER A 156 -23.45 -7.13 -14.23
CA SER A 156 -24.01 -6.25 -15.25
C SER A 156 -23.37 -4.86 -15.11
N LEU A 157 -22.89 -4.33 -16.22
CA LEU A 157 -22.41 -2.96 -16.32
C LEU A 157 -23.34 -2.15 -17.21
N PRO A 158 -23.51 -0.85 -16.92
CA PRO A 158 -24.49 -0.01 -17.62
C PRO A 158 -24.20 0.14 -19.10
N LYS A 159 -25.15 0.74 -19.84
CA LYS A 159 -25.15 0.93 -21.30
C LYS A 159 -25.06 -0.42 -22.05
N LYS A 160 -24.32 -0.45 -23.15
CA LYS A 160 -24.20 -1.61 -24.06
C LYS A 160 -23.22 -2.70 -23.56
N THR A 161 -22.61 -2.54 -22.37
CA THR A 161 -21.60 -3.51 -21.89
C THR A 161 -22.22 -4.82 -21.44
N GLY A 162 -23.40 -4.75 -20.79
CA GLY A 162 -24.18 -5.94 -20.38
C GLY A 162 -23.47 -6.79 -19.33
N TRP A 163 -23.81 -8.07 -19.33
CA TRP A 163 -23.32 -9.04 -18.35
C TRP A 163 -21.92 -9.56 -18.68
N ILE A 164 -21.01 -9.45 -17.72
CA ILE A 164 -19.64 -9.94 -17.84
C ILE A 164 -19.39 -10.98 -16.73
N ARG A 165 -18.87 -12.12 -17.13
CA ARG A 165 -18.49 -13.19 -16.19
C ARG A 165 -17.21 -12.82 -15.43
N PHE A 166 -17.14 -13.19 -14.14
CA PHE A 166 -15.92 -13.08 -13.32
C PHE A 166 -15.62 -14.39 -12.59
N LYS A 167 -14.37 -14.67 -12.28
CA LYS A 167 -13.98 -15.86 -11.50
C LYS A 167 -14.28 -15.63 -10.03
N LYS A 168 -15.44 -16.09 -9.57
CA LYS A 168 -15.87 -16.00 -8.17
C LYS A 168 -15.11 -17.04 -7.34
N SER A 169 -14.09 -16.60 -6.60
CA SER A 169 -13.26 -17.44 -5.73
C SER A 169 -13.67 -17.41 -4.26
N GLN A 170 -14.61 -16.56 -3.90
CA GLN A 170 -15.16 -16.42 -2.54
C GLN A 170 -16.52 -15.73 -2.59
N GLU A 171 -17.32 -15.90 -1.54
CA GLU A 171 -18.59 -15.20 -1.41
C GLU A 171 -18.41 -13.72 -1.13
N ILE A 172 -19.30 -12.90 -1.71
CA ILE A 172 -19.36 -11.45 -1.50
C ILE A 172 -20.33 -11.21 -0.34
N VAL A 173 -19.79 -10.80 0.80
CA VAL A 173 -20.59 -10.58 2.01
C VAL A 173 -20.81 -9.08 2.24
N GLY A 174 -22.03 -8.69 2.57
CA GLY A 174 -22.42 -7.29 2.83
C GLY A 174 -23.03 -6.59 1.62
N LYS A 175 -23.52 -5.37 1.83
CA LYS A 175 -24.13 -4.53 0.80
C LYS A 175 -23.05 -3.94 -0.10
N ILE A 176 -23.11 -4.24 -1.40
CA ILE A 176 -22.18 -3.65 -2.38
C ILE A 176 -22.51 -2.16 -2.53
N THR A 177 -21.50 -1.32 -2.43
CA THR A 177 -21.63 0.15 -2.55
C THR A 177 -21.05 0.70 -3.84
N SER A 178 -19.99 0.08 -4.34
CA SER A 178 -19.36 0.49 -5.61
C SER A 178 -18.59 -0.65 -6.25
N ILE A 179 -18.42 -0.53 -7.57
CA ILE A 179 -17.63 -1.47 -8.38
C ILE A 179 -16.45 -0.70 -8.99
N THR A 180 -15.26 -1.28 -8.91
CA THR A 180 -14.09 -0.77 -9.60
C THR A 180 -13.63 -1.78 -10.64
N ILE A 181 -13.62 -1.36 -11.90
CA ILE A 181 -13.05 -2.14 -13.00
C ILE A 181 -11.60 -1.70 -13.21
N LYS A 182 -10.69 -2.68 -13.27
CA LYS A 182 -9.26 -2.44 -13.43
C LYS A 182 -8.68 -3.27 -14.58
N LYS A 183 -7.77 -2.65 -15.34
CA LYS A 183 -6.91 -3.36 -16.29
C LYS A 183 -5.48 -3.34 -15.79
N ILE A 184 -4.91 -4.50 -15.52
CA ILE A 184 -3.54 -4.65 -15.02
C ILE A 184 -2.80 -5.61 -15.94
N CYS A 185 -1.74 -5.15 -16.58
CA CYS A 185 -0.92 -5.95 -17.50
C CYS A 185 -1.73 -6.70 -18.59
N GLY A 186 -2.78 -6.06 -19.12
CA GLY A 186 -3.67 -6.62 -20.12
C GLY A 186 -4.76 -7.55 -19.57
N LEU A 187 -4.82 -7.75 -18.26
CA LEU A 187 -5.82 -8.60 -17.59
C LEU A 187 -6.87 -7.73 -16.90
N TRP A 188 -8.13 -8.14 -17.00
CA TRP A 188 -9.26 -7.43 -16.40
C TRP A 188 -9.61 -7.95 -15.01
N TYR A 189 -9.95 -7.05 -14.13
CA TYR A 189 -10.38 -7.33 -12.76
C TYR A 189 -11.58 -6.49 -12.41
N VAL A 190 -12.48 -7.06 -11.62
CA VAL A 190 -13.55 -6.37 -10.92
C VAL A 190 -13.27 -6.38 -9.43
N SER A 191 -13.51 -5.26 -8.76
CA SER A 191 -13.42 -5.17 -7.31
C SER A 191 -14.73 -4.60 -6.78
N PHE A 192 -15.43 -5.38 -5.95
CA PHE A 192 -16.64 -4.97 -5.25
C PHE A 192 -16.25 -4.38 -3.90
N CYS A 193 -16.69 -3.16 -3.62
CA CYS A 193 -16.61 -2.57 -2.30
C CYS A 193 -17.90 -2.86 -1.56
N THR A 194 -17.83 -3.55 -0.43
CA THR A 194 -19.00 -3.84 0.39
C THR A 194 -18.94 -3.11 1.72
N ASN A 195 -20.10 -2.79 2.24
CA ASN A 195 -20.31 -2.29 3.59
C ASN A 195 -21.15 -3.31 4.36
N ARG A 196 -20.70 -3.68 5.54
CA ARG A 196 -21.49 -4.51 6.47
C ARG A 196 -21.35 -4.00 7.88
N GLU A 197 -22.43 -4.10 8.63
CA GLU A 197 -22.45 -3.87 10.06
C GLU A 197 -22.32 -5.23 10.76
N ILE A 198 -21.40 -5.31 11.69
CA ILE A 198 -21.24 -6.46 12.57
C ILE A 198 -21.26 -5.97 14.01
N GLU A 199 -21.72 -6.80 14.93
CA GLU A 199 -21.49 -6.59 16.35
C GLU A 199 -20.00 -6.51 16.61
N GLN A 200 -19.61 -5.87 17.70
CA GLN A 200 -18.20 -5.78 18.03
C GLN A 200 -17.68 -7.18 18.36
N PRO A 201 -16.80 -7.75 17.54
CA PRO A 201 -16.37 -9.12 17.73
C PRO A 201 -15.49 -9.23 18.99
N ILE A 202 -15.63 -10.34 19.71
CA ILE A 202 -14.72 -10.75 20.77
C ILE A 202 -13.82 -11.83 20.20
N HIS A 203 -12.51 -11.70 20.40
CA HIS A 203 -11.57 -12.68 19.86
C HIS A 203 -11.70 -14.01 20.61
N PRO A 204 -11.84 -15.16 19.90
CA PRO A 204 -12.06 -16.46 20.56
C PRO A 204 -10.83 -16.94 21.35
N SER A 205 -9.63 -16.52 20.97
CA SER A 205 -8.39 -16.85 21.69
C SER A 205 -8.07 -15.78 22.74
N LYS A 206 -7.38 -16.19 23.80
CA LYS A 206 -6.76 -15.30 24.80
C LYS A 206 -5.23 -15.19 24.59
N SER A 207 -4.68 -15.89 23.61
CA SER A 207 -3.24 -15.93 23.36
C SER A 207 -2.68 -14.59 22.93
N THR A 208 -1.50 -14.24 23.44
CA THR A 208 -0.76 -13.01 23.12
C THR A 208 0.63 -13.36 22.62
N ILE A 209 1.11 -12.71 21.57
CA ILE A 209 2.42 -12.94 20.99
C ILE A 209 3.16 -11.66 20.65
N GLY A 210 4.50 -11.69 20.80
CA GLY A 210 5.42 -10.76 20.20
C GLY A 210 5.94 -11.31 18.87
N VAL A 211 6.14 -10.44 17.91
CA VAL A 211 6.52 -10.77 16.52
C VAL A 211 7.74 -9.96 16.12
N ASP A 212 8.86 -10.65 15.93
CA ASP A 212 10.06 -10.09 15.32
C ASP A 212 10.02 -10.26 13.79
N LEU A 213 10.36 -9.21 13.04
CA LEU A 213 10.30 -9.15 11.58
C LEU A 213 11.71 -9.17 10.98
N GLY A 214 12.10 -10.29 10.38
CA GLY A 214 13.43 -10.51 9.85
C GLY A 214 13.53 -10.68 8.33
N ILE A 215 14.76 -10.76 7.82
CA ILE A 215 15.08 -11.05 6.43
C ILE A 215 15.37 -12.53 6.22
N LYS A 216 16.08 -13.14 7.18
CA LYS A 216 16.43 -14.57 7.14
C LYS A 216 15.19 -15.42 7.43
N GLN A 217 14.45 -15.05 8.43
CA GLN A 217 13.13 -15.53 8.77
C GLN A 217 12.18 -14.35 8.61
N LEU A 218 11.02 -14.54 7.97
CA LEU A 218 10.05 -13.45 7.76
C LEU A 218 9.48 -12.98 9.09
N ILE A 219 9.13 -13.95 9.93
CA ILE A 219 8.53 -13.75 11.25
C ILE A 219 9.08 -14.80 12.20
N THR A 220 9.50 -14.35 13.38
CA THR A 220 9.73 -15.20 14.56
C THR A 220 8.78 -14.74 15.65
N ILE A 221 8.00 -15.64 16.24
CA ILE A 221 7.07 -15.31 17.32
C ILE A 221 7.61 -15.77 18.67
N SER A 222 7.12 -15.15 19.75
CA SER A 222 7.60 -15.37 21.13
C SER A 222 7.43 -16.80 21.64
N THR A 223 6.60 -17.62 20.98
CA THR A 223 6.44 -19.06 21.24
C THR A 223 7.50 -19.93 20.57
N GLY A 224 8.41 -19.36 19.77
CA GLY A 224 9.44 -20.07 19.01
C GLY A 224 9.03 -20.49 17.60
N GLN A 225 7.77 -20.34 17.21
CA GLN A 225 7.34 -20.63 15.82
C GLN A 225 7.94 -19.63 14.85
N VAL A 226 8.32 -20.10 13.67
CA VAL A 226 8.95 -19.33 12.61
C VAL A 226 8.17 -19.44 11.31
N PHE A 227 8.15 -18.34 10.54
CA PHE A 227 7.64 -18.31 9.16
C PHE A 227 8.76 -17.88 8.22
N ASP A 228 9.05 -18.72 7.23
CA ASP A 228 10.13 -18.47 6.28
C ASP A 228 9.77 -17.39 5.25
N PRO A 229 10.75 -16.65 4.71
CA PRO A 229 10.52 -15.66 3.68
C PRO A 229 10.29 -16.32 2.32
N ILE A 230 9.25 -15.87 1.58
CA ILE A 230 8.97 -16.42 0.25
C ILE A 230 9.95 -15.95 -0.83
N ASN A 231 10.67 -14.86 -0.58
CA ASN A 231 11.72 -14.32 -1.46
C ASN A 231 11.29 -14.22 -2.94
N SER A 232 10.07 -13.80 -3.19
CA SER A 232 9.42 -13.83 -4.52
C SER A 232 10.17 -13.03 -5.58
N PHE A 233 10.75 -11.89 -5.20
CA PHE A 233 11.58 -11.07 -6.08
C PHE A 233 12.93 -11.76 -6.34
N LYS A 234 13.60 -12.25 -5.30
CA LYS A 234 14.90 -12.93 -5.40
C LYS A 234 14.82 -14.12 -6.36
N ALA A 235 13.78 -14.95 -6.26
CA ALA A 235 13.53 -16.10 -7.13
C ALA A 235 13.36 -15.72 -8.61
N ASN A 236 12.85 -14.54 -8.89
CA ASN A 236 12.59 -14.06 -10.25
C ASN A 236 13.60 -13.03 -10.76
N GLN A 237 14.60 -12.66 -9.97
CA GLN A 237 15.54 -11.57 -10.25
C GLN A 237 16.33 -11.79 -11.54
N VAL A 238 16.83 -12.99 -11.78
CA VAL A 238 17.61 -13.34 -12.98
C VAL A 238 16.75 -13.21 -14.24
N LYS A 239 15.52 -13.74 -14.19
CA LYS A 239 14.56 -13.65 -15.31
C LYS A 239 14.21 -12.20 -15.61
N LEU A 240 13.98 -11.40 -14.58
CA LEU A 240 13.68 -9.97 -14.71
C LEU A 240 14.84 -9.21 -15.33
N ALA A 241 16.08 -9.42 -14.86
CA ALA A 241 17.28 -8.79 -15.38
C ALA A 241 17.52 -9.15 -16.86
N ARG A 242 17.27 -10.42 -17.28
CA ARG A 242 17.35 -10.86 -18.67
C ARG A 242 16.34 -10.10 -19.55
N LEU A 243 15.09 -9.96 -19.10
CA LEU A 243 14.07 -9.23 -19.84
C LEU A 243 14.40 -7.73 -19.95
N GLN A 244 14.88 -7.11 -18.88
CA GLN A 244 15.28 -5.71 -18.87
C GLN A 244 16.47 -5.42 -19.79
N ARG A 245 17.48 -6.32 -19.83
CA ARG A 245 18.60 -6.22 -20.80
C ARG A 245 18.11 -6.30 -22.25
N LYS A 246 17.15 -7.19 -22.55
CA LYS A 246 16.52 -7.27 -23.87
C LYS A 246 15.74 -6.01 -24.22
N LEU A 247 15.04 -5.41 -23.25
CA LEU A 247 14.25 -4.18 -23.45
C LEU A 247 15.16 -3.00 -23.84
N ARG A 248 16.32 -2.85 -23.20
CA ARG A 248 17.29 -1.77 -23.50
C ARG A 248 17.80 -1.79 -24.94
N LYS A 249 17.77 -2.97 -25.60
CA LYS A 249 18.19 -3.13 -27.01
C LYS A 249 17.06 -2.87 -28.01
N LYS A 250 15.87 -2.43 -27.56
CA LYS A 250 14.72 -2.17 -28.42
C LYS A 250 14.47 -0.67 -28.52
N THR A 251 14.09 -0.22 -29.74
CA THR A 251 13.63 1.17 -29.92
C THR A 251 12.44 1.45 -29.05
N GLU A 252 12.51 2.50 -28.24
CA GLU A 252 11.49 2.88 -27.30
C GLU A 252 10.16 3.10 -28.02
N PHE A 253 9.06 2.65 -27.40
CA PHE A 253 7.68 2.70 -27.92
C PHE A 253 7.39 1.87 -29.18
N SER A 254 8.38 1.18 -29.78
CA SER A 254 8.12 0.23 -30.86
C SER A 254 7.20 -0.92 -30.41
N GLN A 255 6.58 -1.65 -31.34
CA GLN A 255 5.71 -2.79 -31.01
C GLN A 255 6.47 -3.88 -30.23
N ASN A 256 7.72 -4.15 -30.58
CA ASN A 256 8.56 -5.12 -29.90
C ASN A 256 8.93 -4.65 -28.49
N TRP A 257 9.20 -3.36 -28.29
CA TRP A 257 9.42 -2.76 -26.99
C TRP A 257 8.14 -2.89 -26.11
N LYS A 258 6.97 -2.53 -26.64
CA LYS A 258 5.68 -2.64 -25.95
C LYS A 258 5.37 -4.08 -25.52
N LYS A 259 5.58 -5.07 -26.42
CA LYS A 259 5.40 -6.50 -26.11
C LYS A 259 6.32 -6.95 -24.96
N LEU A 260 7.59 -6.52 -24.98
CA LEU A 260 8.58 -6.90 -23.97
C LEU A 260 8.33 -6.19 -22.64
N ASN A 261 7.97 -4.90 -22.66
CA ASN A 261 7.57 -4.15 -21.48
C ASN A 261 6.35 -4.78 -20.79
N LEU A 262 5.36 -5.23 -21.57
CA LEU A 262 4.21 -5.96 -21.04
C LEU A 262 4.63 -7.26 -20.34
N ARG A 263 5.60 -8.01 -20.88
CA ARG A 263 6.16 -9.22 -20.24
C ARG A 263 6.84 -8.90 -18.91
N ILE A 264 7.60 -7.81 -18.83
CA ILE A 264 8.24 -7.33 -17.62
C ILE A 264 7.18 -6.95 -16.58
N ASN A 265 6.16 -6.20 -16.97
CA ASN A 265 5.07 -5.80 -16.09
C ASN A 265 4.27 -7.02 -15.57
N LYS A 266 4.00 -8.02 -16.42
CA LYS A 266 3.39 -9.29 -16.01
C LYS A 266 4.22 -10.03 -14.97
N LEU A 267 5.56 -10.04 -15.13
CA LEU A 267 6.46 -10.67 -14.16
C LEU A 267 6.47 -9.94 -12.83
N HIS A 268 6.52 -8.60 -12.83
CA HIS A 268 6.38 -7.82 -11.59
C HIS A 268 5.04 -8.05 -10.89
N HIS A 269 3.96 -8.11 -11.65
CA HIS A 269 2.63 -8.40 -11.11
C HIS A 269 2.55 -9.82 -10.51
N HIS A 270 3.14 -10.81 -11.16
CA HIS A 270 3.24 -12.17 -10.63
C HIS A 270 4.02 -12.23 -9.30
N ILE A 271 5.20 -11.58 -9.23
CA ILE A 271 6.00 -11.46 -8.01
C ILE A 271 5.19 -10.83 -6.87
N ALA A 272 4.48 -9.74 -7.18
CA ALA A 272 3.64 -9.06 -6.19
C ALA A 272 2.48 -9.94 -5.70
N ASN A 273 1.85 -10.71 -6.59
CA ASN A 273 0.75 -11.62 -6.23
C ASN A 273 1.22 -12.77 -5.35
N ILE A 274 2.37 -13.39 -5.63
CA ILE A 274 2.96 -14.45 -4.79
C ILE A 274 3.17 -13.93 -3.37
N ARG A 275 3.80 -12.74 -3.23
CA ARG A 275 4.03 -12.13 -1.92
C ARG A 275 2.72 -11.82 -1.21
N HIS A 276 1.77 -11.24 -1.90
CA HIS A 276 0.47 -10.87 -1.36
C HIS A 276 -0.31 -12.09 -0.84
N ASP A 277 -0.36 -13.18 -1.62
CA ASP A 277 -1.03 -14.43 -1.23
C ASP A 277 -0.37 -15.04 0.02
N TYR A 278 0.97 -15.12 0.02
CA TYR A 278 1.71 -15.65 1.16
C TYR A 278 1.47 -14.84 2.45
N LEU A 279 1.59 -13.51 2.37
CA LEU A 279 1.34 -12.63 3.50
C LEU A 279 -0.10 -12.73 4.00
N HIS A 280 -1.08 -12.90 3.10
CA HIS A 280 -2.47 -13.16 3.50
C HIS A 280 -2.62 -14.45 4.29
N LYS A 281 -1.97 -15.54 3.87
CA LYS A 281 -1.99 -16.83 4.58
C LYS A 281 -1.40 -16.68 5.98
N VAL A 282 -0.17 -16.18 6.07
CA VAL A 282 0.53 -15.98 7.34
C VAL A 282 -0.27 -15.09 8.30
N THR A 283 -0.70 -13.91 7.83
CA THR A 283 -1.46 -12.98 8.68
C THR A 283 -2.83 -13.50 9.08
N THR A 284 -3.47 -14.38 8.26
CA THR A 284 -4.71 -15.04 8.63
C THR A 284 -4.49 -16.05 9.74
N THR A 285 -3.43 -16.86 9.66
CA THR A 285 -3.07 -17.82 10.70
C THR A 285 -2.80 -17.11 12.03
N LEU A 286 -1.95 -16.07 12.01
CA LEU A 286 -1.64 -15.31 13.22
C LEU A 286 -2.88 -14.66 13.83
N SER A 287 -3.71 -14.00 13.01
CA SER A 287 -4.92 -13.31 13.49
C SER A 287 -6.05 -14.25 13.91
N LYS A 288 -6.04 -15.53 13.52
CA LYS A 288 -7.00 -16.53 14.01
C LYS A 288 -6.61 -17.03 15.41
N ASN A 289 -5.33 -17.21 15.62
CA ASN A 289 -4.82 -17.95 16.77
C ASN A 289 -4.52 -17.05 17.98
N HIS A 290 -4.33 -15.74 17.76
CA HIS A 290 -3.86 -14.83 18.80
C HIS A 290 -4.73 -13.57 18.91
N ALA A 291 -5.21 -13.29 20.13
CA ALA A 291 -6.02 -12.13 20.46
C ALA A 291 -5.19 -10.84 20.42
N MET A 292 -3.94 -10.90 20.87
CA MET A 292 -3.04 -9.75 20.83
C MET A 292 -1.76 -10.11 20.08
N ILE A 293 -1.37 -9.24 19.17
CA ILE A 293 -0.13 -9.33 18.42
C ILE A 293 0.65 -8.04 18.63
N VAL A 294 1.87 -8.15 19.12
CA VAL A 294 2.78 -7.00 19.30
C VAL A 294 3.85 -7.04 18.22
N VAL A 295 4.06 -5.93 17.53
CA VAL A 295 5.06 -5.78 16.46
C VAL A 295 5.88 -4.51 16.66
N GLU A 296 7.09 -4.47 16.13
CA GLU A 296 7.88 -3.24 16.07
C GLU A 296 7.33 -2.23 15.05
N ASP A 297 7.32 -0.92 15.37
CA ASP A 297 6.98 0.16 14.42
C ASP A 297 8.16 0.47 13.50
N LEU A 298 8.52 -0.48 12.65
CA LEU A 298 9.65 -0.37 11.72
C LEU A 298 9.40 0.72 10.65
N LYS A 299 10.31 1.68 10.57
CA LYS A 299 10.27 2.72 9.54
C LYS A 299 10.90 2.22 8.23
N VAL A 300 10.22 1.28 7.55
CA VAL A 300 10.72 0.60 6.34
C VAL A 300 11.21 1.58 5.26
N ALA A 301 10.55 2.73 5.11
CA ALA A 301 10.97 3.78 4.17
C ALA A 301 12.36 4.36 4.52
N ASN A 302 12.68 4.49 5.81
CA ASN A 302 13.98 4.95 6.28
C ASN A 302 15.03 3.84 6.13
N MET A 303 14.68 2.61 6.49
CA MET A 303 15.55 1.45 6.38
C MET A 303 15.98 1.19 4.93
N SER A 304 15.10 1.46 3.95
CA SER A 304 15.35 1.25 2.52
C SER A 304 15.87 2.48 1.77
N LYS A 305 16.33 3.52 2.47
CA LYS A 305 16.96 4.70 1.83
C LYS A 305 18.23 4.32 1.07
N SER A 306 18.46 5.00 -0.06
CA SER A 306 19.68 4.84 -0.86
C SER A 306 20.90 5.38 -0.12
N ALA A 307 22.02 4.67 -0.21
CA ALA A 307 23.30 5.11 0.33
C ALA A 307 24.20 5.82 -0.71
N LYS A 308 23.66 6.26 -1.86
CA LYS A 308 24.46 6.87 -2.94
C LYS A 308 25.18 8.18 -2.57
N GLY A 309 24.77 8.83 -1.49
CA GLY A 309 25.30 10.13 -1.11
C GLY A 309 24.91 11.27 -2.05
N SER A 310 25.66 12.39 -2.05
CA SER A 310 25.55 13.52 -2.97
C SER A 310 26.65 13.48 -4.03
N ILE A 311 26.70 14.49 -4.89
CA ILE A 311 27.82 14.67 -5.84
C ILE A 311 29.10 15.02 -5.07
N GLU A 312 28.96 15.82 -4.02
CA GLU A 312 30.05 16.30 -3.16
C GLU A 312 30.52 15.19 -2.19
N GLU A 313 29.58 14.45 -1.57
CA GLU A 313 29.90 13.35 -0.67
C GLU A 313 29.38 12.03 -1.24
N LYS A 314 30.27 11.24 -1.84
CA LYS A 314 29.94 9.91 -2.37
C LYS A 314 29.61 8.96 -1.23
N GLY A 315 28.49 8.26 -1.36
CA GLY A 315 28.05 7.29 -0.36
C GLY A 315 28.96 6.06 -0.29
N LYS A 316 29.15 5.51 0.91
CA LYS A 316 29.90 4.28 1.18
C LYS A 316 28.98 3.05 1.08
N ASN A 317 29.55 1.88 0.73
CA ASN A 317 28.87 0.59 0.70
C ASN A 317 27.54 0.55 -0.11
N VAL A 318 27.45 1.36 -1.19
CA VAL A 318 26.24 1.55 -1.99
C VAL A 318 25.70 0.23 -2.55
N LYS A 319 26.58 -0.67 -3.02
CA LYS A 319 26.20 -1.99 -3.59
C LYS A 319 25.60 -2.90 -2.51
N ALA A 320 26.24 -3.01 -1.36
CA ALA A 320 25.76 -3.80 -0.22
C ALA A 320 24.40 -3.26 0.28
N LYS A 321 24.28 -1.94 0.49
CA LYS A 321 23.03 -1.31 0.89
C LYS A 321 21.92 -1.49 -0.14
N SER A 322 22.21 -1.45 -1.42
CA SER A 322 21.24 -1.74 -2.48
C SER A 322 20.75 -3.19 -2.43
N GLY A 323 21.62 -4.15 -2.12
CA GLY A 323 21.27 -5.55 -1.89
C GLY A 323 20.34 -5.72 -0.69
N LEU A 324 20.71 -5.14 0.45
CA LEU A 324 19.89 -5.13 1.67
C LEU A 324 18.51 -4.50 1.44
N ASN A 325 18.46 -3.36 0.75
CA ASN A 325 17.20 -2.69 0.43
C ASN A 325 16.26 -3.58 -0.40
N LYS A 326 16.79 -4.34 -1.37
CA LYS A 326 16.00 -5.30 -2.15
C LYS A 326 15.43 -6.40 -1.25
N SER A 327 16.25 -6.95 -0.35
CA SER A 327 15.80 -7.98 0.61
C SER A 327 14.71 -7.46 1.54
N ILE A 328 14.89 -6.28 2.16
CA ILE A 328 13.88 -5.63 3.01
C ILE A 328 12.55 -5.43 2.25
N LEU A 329 12.62 -4.89 1.04
CA LEU A 329 11.41 -4.60 0.24
C LEU A 329 10.73 -5.87 -0.27
N ASP A 330 11.48 -6.97 -0.44
CA ASP A 330 10.90 -8.26 -0.85
C ASP A 330 10.09 -8.92 0.27
N GLN A 331 10.40 -8.65 1.55
CA GLN A 331 9.63 -9.17 2.68
C GLN A 331 8.21 -8.58 2.77
N GLY A 332 8.06 -7.30 2.44
CA GLY A 332 6.75 -6.65 2.46
C GLY A 332 6.20 -6.34 3.86
N TRP A 333 7.06 -6.06 4.84
CA TRP A 333 6.69 -5.82 6.25
C TRP A 333 5.57 -4.81 6.44
N SER A 334 5.60 -3.66 5.74
CA SER A 334 4.51 -2.69 5.83
C SER A 334 3.15 -3.25 5.39
N MET A 335 3.14 -4.14 4.37
CA MET A 335 1.93 -4.82 3.91
C MET A 335 1.46 -5.84 4.95
N LEU A 336 2.38 -6.59 5.54
CA LEU A 336 2.13 -7.57 6.60
C LEU A 336 1.47 -6.90 7.81
N VAL A 337 2.08 -5.82 8.33
CA VAL A 337 1.55 -5.07 9.48
C VAL A 337 0.16 -4.51 9.18
N ASN A 338 -0.06 -3.92 8.00
CA ASN A 338 -1.37 -3.44 7.60
C ASN A 338 -2.41 -4.58 7.50
N MET A 339 -2.01 -5.77 7.03
CA MET A 339 -2.90 -6.93 6.99
C MET A 339 -3.24 -7.46 8.39
N LEU A 340 -2.30 -7.46 9.32
CA LEU A 340 -2.56 -7.81 10.72
C LEU A 340 -3.52 -6.81 11.36
N GLU A 341 -3.32 -5.51 11.12
CA GLU A 341 -4.13 -4.44 11.73
C GLU A 341 -5.62 -4.61 11.43
N TYR A 342 -6.03 -4.69 10.16
CA TYR A 342 -7.44 -4.84 9.85
C TYR A 342 -8.00 -6.23 10.17
N LYS A 343 -7.17 -7.29 10.10
CA LYS A 343 -7.63 -8.65 10.45
C LYS A 343 -7.85 -8.80 11.94
N GLN A 344 -6.99 -8.23 12.77
CA GLN A 344 -7.22 -8.16 14.22
C GLN A 344 -8.48 -7.38 14.54
N GLN A 345 -8.63 -6.20 13.95
CA GLN A 345 -9.84 -5.41 14.13
C GLN A 345 -11.13 -6.18 13.74
N TRP A 346 -11.11 -6.93 12.63
CA TRP A 346 -12.27 -7.71 12.19
C TRP A 346 -12.58 -8.93 13.07
N ARG A 347 -11.61 -9.35 13.90
CA ARG A 347 -11.73 -10.51 14.81
C ARG A 347 -11.88 -10.13 16.25
N GLY A 348 -11.90 -8.83 16.59
CA GLY A 348 -11.93 -8.37 17.97
C GLY A 348 -10.60 -8.54 18.71
N GLY A 349 -9.51 -8.74 17.98
CA GLY A 349 -8.16 -8.76 18.52
C GLY A 349 -7.48 -7.40 18.48
N LEU A 350 -6.28 -7.32 19.03
CA LEU A 350 -5.49 -6.11 19.15
C LEU A 350 -4.14 -6.25 18.44
N LEU A 351 -3.73 -5.23 17.69
CA LEU A 351 -2.36 -5.06 17.19
C LEU A 351 -1.69 -3.89 17.91
N VAL A 352 -0.62 -4.18 18.64
CA VAL A 352 0.19 -3.16 19.35
C VAL A 352 1.48 -2.93 18.56
N LYS A 353 1.86 -1.66 18.36
CA LYS A 353 3.12 -1.27 17.70
C LYS A 353 4.02 -0.61 18.74
N ILE A 354 5.23 -1.15 18.92
CA ILE A 354 6.20 -0.67 19.91
C ILE A 354 7.43 -0.04 19.24
N ASP A 355 8.21 0.71 20.01
CA ASP A 355 9.51 1.24 19.56
C ASP A 355 10.52 0.09 19.43
N PRO A 356 11.24 -0.04 18.30
CA PRO A 356 12.19 -1.13 18.07
C PRO A 356 13.52 -1.00 18.84
N ARG A 357 13.72 0.07 19.61
CA ARG A 357 15.00 0.30 20.31
C ARG A 357 15.23 -0.74 21.40
N TYR A 358 16.43 -1.30 21.42
CA TYR A 358 16.95 -2.25 22.41
C TYR A 358 16.26 -3.61 22.48
N THR A 359 15.19 -3.88 21.74
CA THR A 359 14.48 -5.18 21.75
C THR A 359 15.41 -6.37 21.50
N SER A 360 16.39 -6.23 20.61
CA SER A 360 17.37 -7.26 20.28
C SER A 360 18.58 -7.33 21.22
N GLN A 361 18.77 -6.34 22.11
CA GLN A 361 19.91 -6.26 23.04
C GLN A 361 19.52 -6.55 24.49
N THR A 362 18.23 -6.53 24.79
CA THR A 362 17.68 -6.79 26.12
C THR A 362 17.60 -8.30 26.35
N CYS A 363 18.01 -8.76 27.52
CA CYS A 363 17.80 -10.14 27.97
C CYS A 363 16.34 -10.35 28.36
N SER A 364 15.65 -11.32 27.76
CA SER A 364 14.26 -11.63 28.11
C SER A 364 14.10 -12.28 29.49
N SER A 365 15.18 -12.77 30.07
CA SER A 365 15.20 -13.40 31.41
C SER A 365 15.42 -12.38 32.52
N CYS A 366 16.50 -11.56 32.46
CA CYS A 366 16.88 -10.67 33.55
C CYS A 366 16.74 -9.18 33.24
N GLY A 367 16.36 -8.79 32.00
CA GLY A 367 16.20 -7.39 31.61
C GLY A 367 17.51 -6.65 31.29
N HIS A 368 18.70 -7.24 31.52
CA HIS A 368 19.98 -6.58 31.25
C HIS A 368 20.12 -6.19 29.77
N VAL A 369 20.56 -4.94 29.52
CA VAL A 369 20.68 -4.38 28.16
C VAL A 369 22.14 -4.15 27.83
N ALA A 370 22.70 -4.93 26.90
CA ALA A 370 24.05 -4.76 26.41
C ALA A 370 24.17 -5.20 24.95
N LYS A 371 25.09 -4.58 24.19
CA LYS A 371 25.36 -4.99 22.80
C LYS A 371 26.03 -6.37 22.75
N GLU A 372 26.83 -6.68 23.74
CA GLU A 372 27.58 -7.89 23.94
C GLU A 372 26.67 -9.11 24.16
N ASN A 373 25.43 -8.90 24.60
CA ASN A 373 24.39 -9.94 24.70
C ASN A 373 24.09 -10.62 23.36
N ARG A 374 24.44 -9.99 22.23
CA ARG A 374 24.23 -10.54 20.89
C ARG A 374 25.54 -10.76 20.14
N PRO A 375 26.31 -11.82 20.48
CA PRO A 375 27.61 -12.08 19.86
C PRO A 375 27.50 -12.39 18.36
N THR A 376 26.39 -12.98 17.91
CA THR A 376 26.12 -13.21 16.49
C THR A 376 24.68 -12.82 16.11
N GLN A 377 24.37 -12.84 14.83
CA GLN A 377 23.02 -12.55 14.37
C GLN A 377 21.98 -13.57 14.87
N ALA A 378 22.40 -14.83 15.09
CA ALA A 378 21.50 -15.92 15.48
C ALA A 378 21.56 -16.27 16.97
N LYS A 379 22.68 -15.97 17.66
CA LYS A 379 22.89 -16.33 19.06
C LYS A 379 22.73 -15.13 19.96
N PHE A 380 21.92 -15.28 20.99
CA PHE A 380 21.81 -14.38 22.14
C PHE A 380 22.43 -15.08 23.34
N GLU A 381 23.25 -14.37 24.11
CA GLU A 381 23.89 -14.87 25.36
C GLU A 381 24.08 -13.68 26.30
N CYS A 382 23.36 -13.68 27.39
CA CYS A 382 23.37 -12.56 28.32
C CYS A 382 24.69 -12.54 29.12
N VAL A 383 25.44 -11.44 29.05
CA VAL A 383 26.69 -11.28 29.78
C VAL A 383 26.48 -11.11 31.28
N SER A 384 25.25 -10.82 31.75
CA SER A 384 24.92 -10.63 33.15
C SER A 384 24.44 -11.94 33.82
N CYS A 385 23.50 -12.67 33.20
CA CYS A 385 22.90 -13.87 33.84
C CYS A 385 23.18 -15.18 33.12
N GLY A 386 23.97 -15.17 32.02
CA GLY A 386 24.31 -16.37 31.26
C GLY A 386 23.18 -17.00 30.44
N PHE A 387 21.96 -16.37 30.41
CA PHE A 387 20.85 -16.86 29.61
C PHE A 387 21.20 -16.89 28.12
N SER A 388 21.04 -18.07 27.50
CA SER A 388 21.36 -18.27 26.07
C SER A 388 20.15 -18.78 25.29
N GLU A 389 19.87 -18.17 24.15
CA GLU A 389 18.76 -18.54 23.27
C GLU A 389 18.99 -18.07 21.83
N ASN A 390 18.08 -18.42 20.92
CA ASN A 390 18.04 -17.82 19.60
C ASN A 390 17.71 -16.32 19.70
N ALA A 391 18.51 -15.48 19.04
CA ALA A 391 18.40 -14.03 19.15
C ALA A 391 17.04 -13.47 18.70
N ASP A 392 16.41 -14.07 17.68
CA ASP A 392 15.13 -13.62 17.15
C ASP A 392 13.97 -14.04 18.08
N ILE A 393 14.09 -15.20 18.78
CA ILE A 393 13.14 -15.63 19.83
C ILE A 393 13.24 -14.72 21.05
N ASN A 394 14.46 -14.45 21.54
CA ASN A 394 14.67 -13.51 22.64
C ASN A 394 14.08 -12.12 22.29
N ALA A 395 14.32 -11.59 21.08
CA ALA A 395 13.78 -10.33 20.63
C ALA A 395 12.23 -10.35 20.62
N SER A 396 11.61 -11.42 20.12
CA SER A 396 10.15 -11.52 20.05
C SER A 396 9.50 -11.59 21.45
N ARG A 397 10.18 -12.19 22.46
CA ARG A 397 9.73 -12.15 23.86
C ARG A 397 9.81 -10.73 24.45
N ASN A 398 10.90 -10.02 24.18
CA ASN A 398 11.05 -8.62 24.61
C ASN A 398 9.98 -7.71 23.95
N ILE A 399 9.68 -7.94 22.66
CA ILE A 399 8.61 -7.23 21.96
C ILE A 399 7.27 -7.45 22.66
N LEU A 400 6.95 -8.68 23.06
CA LEU A 400 5.74 -9.01 23.81
C LEU A 400 5.70 -8.32 25.17
N ALA A 401 6.79 -8.37 25.94
CA ALA A 401 6.88 -7.76 27.27
C ALA A 401 6.66 -6.26 27.22
N VAL A 402 7.30 -5.55 26.27
CA VAL A 402 7.09 -4.11 26.07
C VAL A 402 5.64 -3.82 25.66
N GLY A 403 5.02 -4.66 24.83
CA GLY A 403 3.62 -4.51 24.45
C GLY A 403 2.66 -4.59 25.64
N HIS A 404 2.90 -5.49 26.58
CA HIS A 404 2.12 -5.58 27.84
C HIS A 404 2.30 -4.34 28.70
N THR A 405 3.52 -3.80 28.82
CA THR A 405 3.80 -2.58 29.58
C THR A 405 3.05 -1.39 29.00
N VAL A 406 3.06 -1.21 27.68
CA VAL A 406 2.32 -0.12 27.01
C VAL A 406 0.84 -0.16 27.33
N LEU A 407 0.21 -1.34 27.29
CA LEU A 407 -1.22 -1.49 27.62
C LEU A 407 -1.52 -1.25 29.09
N SER A 408 -0.64 -1.65 30.01
CA SER A 408 -0.81 -1.42 31.44
C SER A 408 -0.80 0.08 31.80
N VAL A 409 0.05 0.85 31.12
CA VAL A 409 0.12 2.32 31.26
C VAL A 409 -1.10 3.01 30.66
N GLU A 410 -1.55 2.58 29.46
CA GLU A 410 -2.74 3.15 28.83
C GLU A 410 -4.04 2.83 29.58
N GLY A 411 -4.13 1.66 30.22
CA GLY A 411 -5.26 1.28 31.09
C GLY A 411 -5.35 2.14 32.36
N ARG A 412 -4.25 2.75 32.80
CA ARG A 412 -4.21 3.69 33.95
C ARG A 412 -4.47 5.15 33.57
N CYS A 413 -4.20 5.53 32.32
CA CYS A 413 -4.47 6.86 31.77
C CYS A 413 -5.69 6.80 30.86
N GLY A 414 -6.87 7.23 31.33
CA GLY A 414 -8.17 7.13 30.61
C GLY A 414 -8.15 7.55 29.14
N LYS A 415 -8.82 6.79 28.41
CA LYS A 415 -9.48 6.75 27.07
C LYS A 415 -9.10 7.69 25.91
N ASP A 416 -8.27 8.74 26.02
CA ASP A 416 -8.20 9.80 24.97
C ASP A 416 -6.84 10.12 24.35
N ARG A 417 -5.88 9.19 24.30
CA ARG A 417 -4.63 9.43 23.55
C ARG A 417 -4.30 8.32 22.55
N PRO A 418 -3.97 8.68 21.28
CA PRO A 418 -3.55 7.68 20.30
C PRO A 418 -2.21 7.04 20.69
N VAL A 419 -2.09 5.72 20.50
CA VAL A 419 -0.99 4.79 20.80
C VAL A 419 0.43 5.22 20.31
N LYS A 420 0.68 6.47 20.02
CA LYS A 420 1.92 6.96 19.42
C LYS A 420 2.90 7.63 20.38
N GLN A 421 2.65 7.65 21.67
CA GLN A 421 3.53 8.33 22.63
C GLN A 421 4.13 7.40 23.66
N LYS A 422 5.48 7.43 23.75
CA LYS A 422 6.30 7.28 24.94
C LYS A 422 6.74 5.89 25.41
N ALA A 423 7.41 5.13 24.56
CA ALA A 423 8.35 4.11 25.05
C ALA A 423 9.69 4.72 25.58
N SER A 424 9.98 5.99 25.28
CA SER A 424 11.19 6.69 25.73
C SER A 424 11.09 7.27 27.14
N GLU A 425 9.88 7.62 27.61
CA GLU A 425 9.72 8.26 28.92
C GLU A 425 9.50 7.26 30.07
N ILE A 426 9.10 6.02 29.76
CA ILE A 426 8.85 4.99 30.78
C ILE A 426 10.14 4.41 31.37
N ARG A 427 11.29 4.60 30.73
CA ARG A 427 12.59 4.08 31.22
C ARG A 427 13.34 5.04 32.16
N GLU A 428 12.90 6.31 32.25
CA GLU A 428 13.49 7.27 33.20
C GLU A 428 12.81 7.24 34.59
N GLU A 429 11.62 6.60 34.70
CA GLU A 429 10.90 6.49 35.98
C GLU A 429 11.11 5.14 36.71
N VAL A 430 11.92 4.22 36.18
CA VAL A 430 12.17 2.89 36.76
C VAL A 430 13.69 2.68 37.03
N THR A 431 14.46 3.74 37.02
CA THR A 431 15.78 3.81 37.67
C THR A 431 15.65 4.82 38.82
#